data_138e6faa38ec7d26d9389dca7640f02d
#
_entry.id   138e6faa38ec7d26d9389dca7640f02d
#
_cell.length_a   1.000
_cell.length_b   1.000
_cell.length_c   1.000
_cell.angle_alpha   90.00
_cell.angle_beta   90.00
_cell.angle_gamma   90.00
#
_symmetry.space_group_name_H-M   'P 1'
#
loop_
_entity.id
_entity.type
_entity.pdbx_description
1 polymer ?
#
loop_
_entity_poly.entity_id
_entity_poly.type
_entity_poly.pdbx_seq_one_letter_code
_entity_poly.pdbx_strand_id
1 'polypeptide(L)'
;QIFSKMLSVQPQGLVCYVMEKLGMEPIALLANSHTALITITLIDGYKYCGLYMIIFYSAFVSISKDVIEASTMDGCNVFQQYRYIKLPLVKNIFSIVIVMLVNGCLKTFDVFYILDNKSRSTEMVATYMYKTAFNSADFGYGSTLSVFLVIECLVAVGIIQKCLGSAKGDGSE
;
A
#
# COMPACT_ATOMS: atom_id res chain seq x y z
N GLN A 1 3.96 1.96 17.38
CA GLN A 1 4.37 1.42 18.69
C GLN A 1 3.65 0.11 19.07
N ILE A 2 2.32 -0.04 18.79
CA ILE A 2 1.59 -1.28 19.12
C ILE A 2 2.20 -2.48 18.39
N PHE A 3 2.37 -2.38 17.08
CA PHE A 3 2.98 -3.45 16.27
C PHE A 3 4.42 -3.78 16.68
N SER A 4 5.21 -2.77 17.07
CA SER A 4 6.56 -2.98 17.58
C SER A 4 6.56 -3.85 18.85
N LYS A 5 5.62 -3.61 19.76
CA LYS A 5 5.46 -4.42 20.98
C LYS A 5 4.89 -5.81 20.70
N MET A 6 4.00 -5.94 19.72
CA MET A 6 3.44 -7.25 19.32
C MET A 6 4.48 -8.17 18.69
N LEU A 7 5.45 -7.59 17.96
CA LEU A 7 6.51 -8.32 17.25
C LEU A 7 7.81 -8.45 18.05
N SER A 8 7.89 -7.81 19.24
CA SER A 8 9.12 -7.87 20.05
C SER A 8 9.36 -9.28 20.58
N VAL A 9 10.64 -9.65 20.63
CA VAL A 9 11.08 -10.93 21.23
C VAL A 9 11.32 -10.75 22.72
N GLN A 10 11.78 -9.56 23.15
CA GLN A 10 12.02 -9.20 24.56
C GLN A 10 11.51 -7.78 24.84
N PRO A 11 10.48 -7.57 25.67
CA PRO A 11 9.64 -8.59 26.32
C PRO A 11 8.78 -9.34 25.29
N GLN A 12 8.37 -10.56 25.63
CA GLN A 12 7.69 -11.48 24.74
C GLN A 12 6.40 -10.85 24.15
N GLY A 13 6.40 -10.59 22.84
CA GLY A 13 5.27 -10.05 22.12
C GLY A 13 4.21 -11.10 21.83
N LEU A 14 3.01 -10.66 21.49
CA LEU A 14 1.85 -11.51 21.24
C LEU A 14 2.11 -12.53 20.13
N VAL A 15 2.84 -12.15 19.09
CA VAL A 15 3.17 -13.04 17.96
C VAL A 15 4.11 -14.15 18.40
N CYS A 16 5.16 -13.84 19.17
CA CYS A 16 6.08 -14.83 19.72
C CYS A 16 5.36 -15.79 20.68
N TYR A 17 4.45 -15.29 21.52
CA TYR A 17 3.64 -16.11 22.42
C TYR A 17 2.75 -17.10 21.66
N VAL A 18 2.10 -16.66 20.57
CA VAL A 18 1.27 -17.54 19.73
C VAL A 18 2.12 -18.60 19.03
N MET A 19 3.30 -18.22 18.51
CA MET A 19 4.22 -19.16 17.86
C MET A 19 4.70 -20.26 18.83
N GLU A 20 5.06 -19.87 20.05
CA GLU A 20 5.48 -20.82 21.09
C GLU A 20 4.35 -21.81 21.46
N LYS A 21 3.10 -21.30 21.55
CA LYS A 21 1.93 -22.14 21.84
C LYS A 21 1.59 -23.11 20.69
N LEU A 22 1.99 -22.79 19.47
CA LEU A 22 1.88 -23.67 18.28
C LEU A 22 3.07 -24.63 18.14
N GLY A 23 4.02 -24.63 19.09
CA GLY A 23 5.21 -25.46 19.06
C GLY A 23 6.28 -25.04 18.05
N MET A 24 6.21 -23.79 17.59
CA MET A 24 7.18 -23.19 16.67
C MET A 24 8.18 -22.35 17.46
N GLU A 25 9.45 -22.40 17.08
CA GLU A 25 10.45 -21.52 17.68
C GLU A 25 10.11 -20.04 17.45
N PRO A 26 10.24 -19.17 18.46
CA PRO A 26 9.98 -17.76 18.31
C PRO A 26 10.98 -17.13 17.34
N ILE A 27 10.54 -16.86 16.12
CA ILE A 27 11.37 -16.23 15.10
C ILE A 27 11.32 -14.72 15.32
N ALA A 28 12.49 -14.10 15.46
CA ALA A 28 12.61 -12.65 15.48
C ALA A 28 12.31 -12.08 14.08
N LEU A 29 11.03 -11.88 13.77
CA LEU A 29 10.54 -11.47 12.43
C LEU A 29 11.21 -10.19 11.92
N LEU A 30 11.56 -9.28 12.83
CA LEU A 30 12.23 -8.01 12.49
C LEU A 30 13.77 -8.14 12.46
N ALA A 31 14.37 -9.19 13.04
CA ALA A 31 15.82 -9.35 13.07
C ALA A 31 16.38 -9.93 11.76
N ASN A 32 15.60 -10.71 11.05
CA ASN A 32 16.01 -11.35 9.81
C ASN A 32 15.71 -10.43 8.61
N SER A 33 16.71 -10.16 7.80
CA SER A 33 16.66 -9.25 6.65
C SER A 33 15.53 -9.58 5.67
N HIS A 34 15.28 -10.86 5.40
CA HIS A 34 14.24 -11.30 4.48
C HIS A 34 12.82 -11.22 5.06
N THR A 35 12.65 -11.54 6.34
CA THR A 35 11.34 -11.54 7.00
C THR A 35 10.92 -10.14 7.44
N ALA A 36 11.88 -9.28 7.77
CA ALA A 36 11.61 -7.91 8.23
C ALA A 36 10.87 -7.09 7.17
N LEU A 37 11.33 -7.10 5.92
CA LEU A 37 10.70 -6.35 4.84
C LEU A 37 9.25 -6.80 4.62
N ILE A 38 9.02 -8.12 4.55
CA ILE A 38 7.68 -8.68 4.36
C ILE A 38 6.77 -8.30 5.53
N THR A 39 7.26 -8.43 6.75
CA THR A 39 6.48 -8.11 7.97
C THR A 39 6.10 -6.63 8.01
N ILE A 40 7.04 -5.73 7.73
CA ILE A 40 6.78 -4.28 7.72
C ILE A 40 5.79 -3.93 6.61
N THR A 41 5.94 -4.52 5.41
CA THR A 41 5.02 -4.29 4.28
C THR A 41 3.60 -4.77 4.59
N LEU A 42 3.44 -5.92 5.26
CA LEU A 42 2.13 -6.41 5.68
C LEU A 42 1.46 -5.49 6.70
N ILE A 43 2.23 -4.93 7.65
CA ILE A 43 1.72 -3.97 8.63
C ILE A 43 1.27 -2.68 7.95
N ASP A 44 2.08 -2.17 7.01
CA ASP A 44 1.74 -0.96 6.26
C ASP A 44 0.51 -1.19 5.37
N GLY A 45 0.42 -2.32 4.68
CA GLY A 45 -0.76 -2.72 3.92
C GLY A 45 -2.03 -2.82 4.78
N TYR A 46 -1.94 -3.39 5.98
CA TYR A 46 -3.05 -3.44 6.93
C TYR A 46 -3.52 -2.04 7.35
N LYS A 47 -2.60 -1.12 7.61
CA LYS A 47 -2.88 0.27 7.99
C LYS A 47 -3.76 0.98 6.96
N TYR A 48 -3.49 0.77 5.67
CA TYR A 48 -4.21 1.43 4.58
C TYR A 48 -5.41 0.63 4.02
N CYS A 49 -5.56 -0.64 4.41
CA CYS A 49 -6.63 -1.52 3.92
C CYS A 49 -8.03 -0.91 4.11
N GLY A 50 -8.30 -0.34 5.31
CA GLY A 50 -9.58 0.31 5.60
C GLY A 50 -9.86 1.53 4.72
N LEU A 51 -8.84 2.34 4.43
CA LEU A 51 -8.98 3.51 3.55
C LEU A 51 -9.39 3.09 2.13
N TYR A 52 -8.67 2.14 1.54
CA TYR A 52 -8.98 1.67 0.19
C TYR A 52 -10.31 0.94 0.12
N MET A 53 -10.68 0.22 1.19
CA MET A 53 -11.99 -0.43 1.28
C MET A 53 -13.13 0.60 1.22
N ILE A 54 -13.03 1.72 1.94
CA ILE A 54 -14.05 2.78 1.92
C ILE A 54 -14.13 3.43 0.52
N ILE A 55 -12.99 3.68 -0.13
CA ILE A 55 -12.97 4.25 -1.48
C ILE A 55 -13.68 3.33 -2.48
N PHE A 56 -13.36 2.04 -2.47
CA PHE A 56 -14.04 1.09 -3.35
C PHE A 56 -15.52 0.91 -3.00
N TYR A 57 -15.85 0.86 -1.70
CA TYR A 57 -17.24 0.75 -1.26
C TYR A 57 -18.07 1.93 -1.78
N SER A 58 -17.58 3.17 -1.61
CA SER A 58 -18.28 4.36 -2.11
C SER A 58 -18.43 4.34 -3.64
N ALA A 59 -17.41 3.84 -4.35
CA ALA A 59 -17.46 3.66 -5.79
C ALA A 59 -18.54 2.67 -6.24
N PHE A 60 -18.67 1.55 -5.56
CA PHE A 60 -19.71 0.57 -5.88
C PHE A 60 -21.12 1.05 -5.51
N VAL A 61 -21.25 1.78 -4.41
CA VAL A 61 -22.55 2.35 -3.98
C VAL A 61 -23.01 3.49 -4.89
N SER A 62 -22.10 4.18 -5.57
CA SER A 62 -22.43 5.26 -6.51
C SER A 62 -23.06 4.76 -7.83
N ILE A 63 -23.03 3.46 -8.10
CA ILE A 63 -23.69 2.88 -9.28
C ILE A 63 -25.19 2.97 -9.09
N SER A 64 -25.90 3.56 -10.07
CA SER A 64 -27.37 3.70 -10.00
C SER A 64 -28.06 2.34 -9.91
N LYS A 65 -29.13 2.29 -9.12
CA LYS A 65 -29.94 1.07 -8.97
C LYS A 65 -30.59 0.68 -10.29
N ASP A 66 -30.97 1.65 -11.11
CA ASP A 66 -31.61 1.43 -12.40
C ASP A 66 -30.75 0.58 -13.34
N VAL A 67 -29.43 0.81 -13.35
CA VAL A 67 -28.48 -0.01 -14.13
C VAL A 67 -28.44 -1.45 -13.63
N ILE A 68 -28.47 -1.63 -12.32
CA ILE A 68 -28.46 -2.97 -11.71
C ILE A 68 -29.78 -3.70 -11.97
N GLU A 69 -30.93 -3.01 -11.85
CA GLU A 69 -32.25 -3.56 -12.12
C GLU A 69 -32.42 -3.91 -13.59
N ALA A 70 -32.03 -3.04 -14.52
CA ALA A 70 -32.02 -3.33 -15.95
C ALA A 70 -31.22 -4.59 -16.28
N SER A 71 -30.01 -4.72 -15.70
CA SER A 71 -29.19 -5.91 -15.92
C SER A 71 -29.82 -7.20 -15.38
N THR A 72 -30.61 -7.09 -14.32
CA THR A 72 -31.34 -8.24 -13.76
C THR A 72 -32.51 -8.64 -14.69
N MET A 73 -33.20 -7.66 -15.29
CA MET A 73 -34.24 -7.91 -16.31
C MET A 73 -33.67 -8.56 -17.57
N ASP A 74 -32.44 -8.22 -17.94
CA ASP A 74 -31.67 -8.85 -19.05
C ASP A 74 -31.19 -10.28 -18.70
N GLY A 75 -31.48 -10.79 -17.48
CA GLY A 75 -31.11 -12.13 -17.05
C GLY A 75 -29.66 -12.31 -16.60
N CYS A 76 -28.94 -11.22 -16.31
CA CYS A 76 -27.57 -11.30 -15.83
C CYS A 76 -27.48 -11.90 -14.44
N ASN A 77 -26.62 -12.91 -14.28
CA ASN A 77 -26.28 -13.46 -12.98
C ASN A 77 -25.40 -12.45 -12.19
N VAL A 78 -25.36 -12.55 -10.87
CA VAL A 78 -24.57 -11.68 -9.97
C VAL A 78 -23.11 -11.59 -10.40
N PHE A 79 -22.48 -12.70 -10.80
CA PHE A 79 -21.10 -12.70 -11.29
C PHE A 79 -20.94 -11.93 -12.61
N GLN A 80 -21.92 -12.06 -13.53
CA GLN A 80 -21.96 -11.32 -14.78
C GLN A 80 -22.12 -9.82 -14.55
N GLN A 81 -23.00 -9.42 -13.61
CA GLN A 81 -23.16 -8.02 -13.19
C GLN A 81 -21.84 -7.44 -12.66
N TYR A 82 -21.11 -8.19 -11.81
CA TYR A 82 -19.80 -7.74 -11.32
C TYR A 82 -18.79 -7.58 -12.45
N ARG A 83 -18.69 -8.59 -13.33
CA ARG A 83 -17.64 -8.65 -14.36
C ARG A 83 -17.86 -7.68 -15.52
N TYR A 84 -19.10 -7.51 -15.95
CA TYR A 84 -19.43 -6.77 -17.17
C TYR A 84 -20.00 -5.38 -16.91
N ILE A 85 -20.53 -5.10 -15.71
CA ILE A 85 -21.19 -3.83 -15.40
C ILE A 85 -20.43 -3.08 -14.30
N LYS A 86 -20.32 -3.67 -13.11
CA LYS A 86 -19.75 -2.97 -11.95
C LYS A 86 -18.26 -2.68 -12.11
N LEU A 87 -17.45 -3.66 -12.51
CA LEU A 87 -16.01 -3.50 -12.70
C LEU A 87 -15.64 -2.44 -13.75
N PRO A 88 -16.25 -2.42 -14.96
CA PRO A 88 -15.99 -1.38 -15.93
C PRO A 88 -16.36 0.03 -15.45
N LEU A 89 -17.50 0.16 -14.76
CA LEU A 89 -17.96 1.45 -14.25
C LEU A 89 -17.01 2.05 -13.18
N VAL A 90 -16.41 1.21 -12.32
CA VAL A 90 -15.47 1.66 -11.29
C VAL A 90 -14.01 1.71 -11.77
N LYS A 91 -13.71 1.40 -13.05
CA LYS A 91 -12.36 1.37 -13.61
C LYS A 91 -11.57 2.66 -13.38
N ASN A 92 -12.22 3.82 -13.49
CA ASN A 92 -11.58 5.11 -13.24
C ASN A 92 -11.10 5.25 -11.78
N ILE A 93 -11.89 4.77 -10.83
CA ILE A 93 -11.55 4.79 -9.40
C ILE A 93 -10.41 3.82 -9.12
N PHE A 94 -10.39 2.68 -9.80
CA PHE A 94 -9.28 1.73 -9.72
C PHE A 94 -7.95 2.40 -10.12
N SER A 95 -7.95 3.17 -11.20
CA SER A 95 -6.77 3.92 -11.66
C SER A 95 -6.29 4.94 -10.61
N ILE A 96 -7.21 5.67 -10.00
CA ILE A 96 -6.88 6.65 -8.95
C ILE A 96 -6.29 5.94 -7.73
N VAL A 97 -6.90 4.84 -7.30
CA VAL A 97 -6.42 4.06 -6.14
C VAL A 97 -5.02 3.49 -6.40
N ILE A 98 -4.74 2.97 -7.59
CA ILE A 98 -3.39 2.47 -7.93
C ILE A 98 -2.36 3.60 -7.86
N VAL A 99 -2.66 4.79 -8.40
CA VAL A 99 -1.77 5.96 -8.30
C VAL A 99 -1.53 6.33 -6.84
N MET A 100 -2.58 6.39 -6.02
CA MET A 100 -2.47 6.69 -4.59
C MET A 100 -1.62 5.63 -3.86
N LEU A 101 -1.84 4.36 -4.15
CA LEU A 101 -1.14 3.25 -3.53
C LEU A 101 0.36 3.29 -3.86
N VAL A 102 0.73 3.43 -5.13
CA VAL A 102 2.14 3.49 -5.55
C VAL A 102 2.85 4.69 -4.94
N ASN A 103 2.22 5.89 -4.98
CA ASN A 103 2.78 7.06 -4.32
C ASN A 103 2.90 6.88 -2.81
N GLY A 104 1.92 6.25 -2.17
CA GLY A 104 1.97 5.91 -0.75
C GLY A 104 3.17 5.03 -0.42
N CYS A 105 3.38 3.96 -1.19
CA CYS A 105 4.51 3.04 -1.01
C CYS A 105 5.87 3.73 -1.18
N LEU A 106 6.03 4.59 -2.21
CA LEU A 106 7.29 5.30 -2.46
C LEU A 106 7.64 6.31 -1.35
N LYS A 107 6.62 6.91 -0.74
CA LYS A 107 6.78 7.90 0.34
C LYS A 107 6.66 7.32 1.74
N THR A 108 6.49 6.01 1.87
CA THR A 108 6.34 5.38 3.18
C THR A 108 7.58 5.61 4.02
N PHE A 109 7.37 6.23 5.19
CA PHE A 109 8.42 6.62 6.12
C PHE A 109 8.16 6.09 7.54
N ASP A 110 6.97 6.37 8.08
CA ASP A 110 6.63 6.24 9.50
C ASP A 110 6.76 4.80 10.01
N VAL A 111 6.22 3.84 9.29
CA VAL A 111 6.25 2.43 9.70
C VAL A 111 7.68 1.88 9.61
N PHE A 112 8.38 2.17 8.52
CA PHE A 112 9.76 1.75 8.32
C PHE A 112 10.72 2.40 9.33
N TYR A 113 10.52 3.67 9.66
CA TYR A 113 11.34 4.38 10.64
C TYR A 113 11.14 3.85 12.08
N ILE A 114 9.88 3.56 12.46
CA ILE A 114 9.55 3.07 13.82
C ILE A 114 9.96 1.60 14.02
N LEU A 115 9.83 0.77 12.98
CA LEU A 115 10.14 -0.66 13.02
C LEU A 115 11.56 -0.98 12.54
N ASP A 116 12.32 0.04 12.12
CA ASP A 116 13.69 -0.14 11.65
C ASP A 116 14.59 -0.69 12.75
N ASN A 117 14.99 -1.94 12.58
CA ASN A 117 15.88 -2.64 13.50
C ASN A 117 17.36 -2.47 13.10
N LYS A 118 17.74 -1.29 12.60
CA LYS A 118 19.12 -0.93 12.16
C LYS A 118 19.65 -1.82 11.00
N SER A 119 18.79 -2.53 10.31
CA SER A 119 19.17 -3.36 9.16
C SER A 119 19.06 -2.53 7.87
N ARG A 120 20.13 -2.44 7.12
CA ARG A 120 20.16 -1.75 5.81
C ARG A 120 19.15 -2.30 4.78
N SER A 121 18.67 -3.52 5.00
CA SER A 121 17.77 -4.20 4.07
C SER A 121 16.33 -3.67 4.06
N THR A 122 15.95 -2.89 5.06
CA THR A 122 14.62 -2.29 5.19
C THR A 122 14.65 -0.77 4.99
N GLU A 123 15.77 -0.22 4.53
CA GLU A 123 15.94 1.21 4.40
C GLU A 123 15.28 1.74 3.13
N MET A 124 14.24 2.54 3.30
CA MET A 124 13.53 3.23 2.22
C MET A 124 14.17 4.59 1.93
N VAL A 125 14.02 5.10 0.71
CA VAL A 125 14.58 6.40 0.31
C VAL A 125 14.14 7.52 1.26
N ALA A 126 12.87 7.53 1.67
CA ALA A 126 12.34 8.52 2.62
C ALA A 126 12.98 8.42 4.01
N THR A 127 13.24 7.21 4.51
CA THR A 127 13.93 6.97 5.80
C THR A 127 15.40 7.37 5.74
N TYR A 128 16.05 7.03 4.65
CA TYR A 128 17.46 7.39 4.41
C TYR A 128 17.63 8.91 4.31
N MET A 129 16.76 9.59 3.56
CA MET A 129 16.71 11.05 3.47
C MET A 129 16.59 11.70 4.86
N TYR A 130 15.67 11.21 5.68
CA TYR A 130 15.48 11.75 7.03
C TYR A 130 16.72 11.56 7.91
N LYS A 131 17.28 10.34 7.92
CA LYS A 131 18.50 10.04 8.69
C LYS A 131 19.68 10.92 8.25
N THR A 132 19.86 11.13 6.96
CA THR A 132 20.94 11.97 6.41
C THR A 132 20.76 13.42 6.80
N ALA A 133 19.57 13.98 6.63
CA ALA A 133 19.29 15.37 6.92
C ALA A 133 19.38 15.68 8.43
N PHE A 134 18.75 14.86 9.27
CA PHE A 134 18.56 15.19 10.68
C PHE A 134 19.53 14.46 11.62
N ASN A 135 19.94 13.23 11.34
CA ASN A 135 20.87 12.51 12.21
C ASN A 135 22.33 12.82 11.87
N SER A 136 22.64 12.98 10.56
CA SER A 136 24.00 13.30 10.10
C SER A 136 24.21 14.81 9.90
N ALA A 137 23.17 15.64 10.05
CA ALA A 137 23.16 17.08 9.81
C ALA A 137 23.64 17.49 8.40
N ASP A 138 23.58 16.58 7.42
CA ASP A 138 23.91 16.85 6.02
C ASP A 138 22.65 17.27 5.25
N PHE A 139 22.28 18.53 5.41
CA PHE A 139 21.09 19.10 4.76
C PHE A 139 21.25 19.21 3.24
N GLY A 140 22.47 19.34 2.73
CA GLY A 140 22.74 19.41 1.30
C GLY A 140 22.38 18.12 0.59
N TYR A 141 22.88 17.00 1.10
CA TYR A 141 22.58 15.69 0.55
C TYR A 141 21.12 15.26 0.82
N GLY A 142 20.60 15.56 2.03
CA GLY A 142 19.20 15.31 2.36
C GLY A 142 18.20 16.03 1.44
N SER A 143 18.48 17.30 1.08
CA SER A 143 17.64 18.04 0.14
C SER A 143 17.70 17.47 -1.28
N THR A 144 18.86 16.98 -1.72
CA THR A 144 19.00 16.28 -3.01
C THR A 144 18.17 15.02 -3.06
N LEU A 145 18.16 14.21 -1.99
CA LEU A 145 17.31 13.03 -1.88
C LEU A 145 15.83 13.37 -1.89
N SER A 146 15.42 14.50 -1.30
CA SER A 146 14.05 14.99 -1.35
C SER A 146 13.58 15.27 -2.78
N VAL A 147 14.43 15.98 -3.56
CA VAL A 147 14.14 16.27 -4.96
C VAL A 147 14.07 14.98 -5.78
N PHE A 148 15.00 14.05 -5.55
CA PHE A 148 14.98 12.74 -6.21
C PHE A 148 13.67 11.99 -5.94
N LEU A 149 13.20 11.95 -4.70
CA LEU A 149 11.95 11.30 -4.30
C LEU A 149 10.73 11.94 -4.97
N VAL A 150 10.72 13.27 -5.12
CA VAL A 150 9.64 13.96 -5.85
C VAL A 150 9.64 13.57 -7.33
N ILE A 151 10.82 13.55 -7.97
CA ILE A 151 10.95 13.15 -9.39
C ILE A 151 10.51 11.71 -9.58
N GLU A 152 10.94 10.80 -8.70
CA GLU A 152 10.55 9.38 -8.72
C GLU A 152 9.02 9.22 -8.65
N CYS A 153 8.36 9.94 -7.74
CA CYS A 153 6.90 9.93 -7.63
C CYS A 153 6.21 10.47 -8.89
N LEU A 154 6.70 11.57 -9.47
CA LEU A 154 6.13 12.13 -10.70
C LEU A 154 6.27 11.18 -11.88
N VAL A 155 7.43 10.54 -12.03
CA VAL A 155 7.68 9.55 -13.07
C VAL A 155 6.76 8.34 -12.89
N ALA A 156 6.64 7.82 -11.66
CA ALA A 156 5.75 6.70 -11.37
C ALA A 156 4.28 7.01 -11.72
N VAL A 157 3.79 8.20 -11.33
CA VAL A 157 2.44 8.67 -11.69
C VAL A 157 2.27 8.76 -13.20
N GLY A 158 3.23 9.37 -13.91
CA GLY A 158 3.20 9.50 -15.37
C GLY A 158 3.12 8.15 -16.08
N ILE A 159 3.93 7.18 -15.64
CA ILE A 159 3.93 5.81 -16.18
C ILE A 159 2.57 5.14 -15.94
N ILE A 160 2.06 5.20 -14.71
CA ILE A 160 0.79 4.56 -14.35
C ILE A 160 -0.36 5.19 -15.13
N GLN A 161 -0.41 6.52 -15.23
CA GLN A 161 -1.45 7.21 -15.99
C GLN A 161 -1.37 6.88 -17.48
N LYS A 162 -0.18 6.76 -18.05
CA LYS A 162 -0.01 6.36 -19.45
C LYS A 162 -0.47 4.91 -19.68
N CYS A 163 -0.13 4.00 -18.78
CA CYS A 163 -0.54 2.60 -18.88
C CYS A 163 -2.06 2.41 -18.68
N LEU A 164 -2.66 3.14 -17.74
CA LEU A 164 -4.08 3.04 -17.43
C LEU A 164 -4.93 3.99 -18.29
N GLY A 165 -4.38 5.14 -18.69
CA GLY A 165 -5.03 6.13 -19.55
C GLY A 165 -5.14 5.72 -21.00
N SER A 166 -4.22 4.89 -21.49
CA SER A 166 -4.33 4.26 -22.83
C SER A 166 -5.57 3.36 -22.94
N ALA A 167 -6.12 2.92 -21.81
CA ALA A 167 -7.40 2.19 -21.78
C ALA A 167 -8.64 3.10 -21.82
N LYS A 168 -8.47 4.44 -21.84
CA LYS A 168 -9.55 5.43 -21.88
C LYS A 168 -9.87 5.93 -23.29
N GLY A 169 -9.01 5.63 -24.26
CA GLY A 169 -9.13 6.10 -25.65
C GLY A 169 -10.06 5.28 -26.54
N ASP A 170 -10.61 4.17 -26.06
CA ASP A 170 -11.37 3.24 -26.93
C ASP A 170 -12.88 3.23 -26.65
N GLY A 171 -13.42 4.32 -26.09
CA GLY A 171 -14.84 4.38 -25.71
C GLY A 171 -15.54 5.71 -26.01
N SER A 172 -14.97 6.56 -26.90
CA SER A 172 -15.63 7.81 -27.32
C SER A 172 -15.54 7.96 -28.86
N GLU A 173 -16.26 7.14 -29.56
CA GLU A 173 -16.85 7.42 -30.87
C GLU A 173 -18.31 6.97 -30.87
#